data_fbe4f730432b2924f0641915b9ac48db
#
_entry.id   fbe4f730432b2924f0641915b9ac48db
#
_cell.length_a   1.000
_cell.length_b   1.000
_cell.length_c   1.000
_cell.angle_alpha   90.00
_cell.angle_beta   90.00
_cell.angle_gamma   90.00
#
_symmetry.space_group_name_H-M   'P 1'
#
loop_
_entity.id
_entity.type
_entity.pdbx_description
1 polymer ?
#
loop_
_entity_poly.entity_id
_entity_poly.type
_entity_poly.pdbx_seq_one_letter_code
_entity_poly.pdbx_strand_id
1 'polypeptide(L)'
;FYQFCTIGEDTPDKKFKGEDTTLEIGDGNTFREGVTVHRGTIQDKSTTVIGKKNLFMAYAHVAHDCIVGDDNVFANNAGIAGHVTVGNNVTIGAFTTIHQFCQMGDYSFAGMNSSITMDVPAYIKVASNPARVIGLNSVGMERGGIDQEIITILKKGYKTVYRKGLNLRDAIKKLESMSSSDVKEIQNFINSLKSSERGILR
;
A
#
# COMPACT_ATOMS: atom_id res chain seq x y z
N PHE A 1 19.92 -7.24 -6.66
CA PHE A 1 19.69 -6.23 -7.73
C PHE A 1 20.00 -6.82 -9.07
N TYR A 2 19.14 -6.64 -10.05
CA TYR A 2 19.31 -7.05 -11.42
C TYR A 2 19.81 -5.87 -12.29
N GLN A 3 20.09 -6.10 -13.55
CA GLN A 3 20.69 -5.11 -14.46
C GLN A 3 19.76 -3.91 -14.69
N PHE A 4 20.35 -2.76 -14.97
CA PHE A 4 19.71 -1.48 -15.28
C PHE A 4 18.86 -0.90 -14.12
N CYS A 5 19.02 -1.40 -12.88
CA CYS A 5 18.38 -0.75 -11.72
C CYS A 5 19.05 0.59 -11.41
N THR A 6 18.25 1.59 -11.07
CA THR A 6 18.70 2.90 -10.58
C THR A 6 18.19 3.06 -9.16
N ILE A 7 19.08 2.95 -8.16
CA ILE A 7 18.70 2.87 -6.73
C ILE A 7 19.43 3.98 -5.96
N GLY A 8 18.62 4.86 -5.33
CA GLY A 8 19.12 5.96 -4.52
C GLY A 8 19.54 7.20 -5.32
N GLU A 9 19.13 7.29 -6.57
CA GLU A 9 19.40 8.46 -7.41
C GLU A 9 18.55 9.66 -6.98
N ASP A 10 18.95 10.84 -7.44
CA ASP A 10 18.21 12.08 -7.25
C ASP A 10 16.78 11.97 -7.76
N THR A 11 15.85 12.54 -7.01
CA THR A 11 14.46 12.59 -7.47
C THR A 11 14.30 13.56 -8.64
N PRO A 12 13.45 13.26 -9.65
CA PRO A 12 13.10 14.21 -10.70
C PRO A 12 12.11 15.28 -10.25
N ASP A 13 11.79 15.40 -8.96
CA ASP A 13 10.95 16.47 -8.45
C ASP A 13 11.59 17.83 -8.75
N LYS A 14 10.83 18.74 -9.37
CA LYS A 14 11.28 20.09 -9.72
C LYS A 14 11.70 20.94 -8.52
N LYS A 15 11.28 20.59 -7.31
CA LYS A 15 11.63 21.29 -6.07
C LYS A 15 12.98 20.85 -5.52
N PHE A 16 13.46 19.65 -5.90
CA PHE A 16 14.73 19.12 -5.47
C PHE A 16 15.88 19.95 -6.06
N LYS A 17 16.84 20.34 -5.23
CA LYS A 17 17.99 21.19 -5.59
C LYS A 17 19.34 20.55 -5.28
N GLY A 18 19.36 19.22 -5.08
CA GLY A 18 20.57 18.48 -4.74
C GLY A 18 20.83 18.41 -3.22
N GLU A 19 19.79 18.49 -2.41
CA GLU A 19 19.89 18.40 -0.96
C GLU A 19 20.35 17.01 -0.51
N ASP A 20 21.03 16.96 0.63
CA ASP A 20 21.49 15.72 1.25
C ASP A 20 20.30 14.95 1.84
N THR A 21 19.86 13.91 1.16
CA THR A 21 18.73 13.07 1.52
C THR A 21 19.08 11.60 1.37
N THR A 22 18.28 10.70 1.92
CA THR A 22 18.64 9.29 2.04
C THR A 22 17.63 8.34 1.41
N LEU A 23 18.09 7.12 1.17
CA LEU A 23 17.29 5.93 0.87
C LEU A 23 17.75 4.82 1.81
N GLU A 24 16.82 4.27 2.58
CA GLU A 24 17.06 3.14 3.47
C GLU A 24 16.38 1.88 2.91
N ILE A 25 17.12 0.77 2.81
CA ILE A 25 16.61 -0.49 2.29
C ILE A 25 16.93 -1.63 3.27
N GLY A 26 15.91 -2.33 3.72
CA GLY A 26 16.04 -3.52 4.55
C GLY A 26 16.55 -4.74 3.78
N ASP A 27 16.64 -5.86 4.48
CA ASP A 27 17.23 -7.09 3.97
C ASP A 27 16.28 -7.91 3.08
N GLY A 28 16.85 -8.71 2.18
CA GLY A 28 16.13 -9.74 1.43
C GLY A 28 15.25 -9.21 0.29
N ASN A 29 15.35 -7.94 -0.06
CA ASN A 29 14.63 -7.36 -1.18
C ASN A 29 15.19 -7.83 -2.54
N THR A 30 14.31 -8.01 -3.51
CA THR A 30 14.65 -8.32 -4.90
C THR A 30 14.21 -7.18 -5.81
N PHE A 31 15.16 -6.57 -6.51
CA PHE A 31 14.92 -5.52 -7.51
C PHE A 31 15.26 -6.09 -8.88
N ARG A 32 14.24 -6.30 -9.71
CA ARG A 32 14.37 -6.84 -11.07
C ARG A 32 14.79 -5.73 -12.02
N GLU A 33 14.92 -6.09 -13.28
CA GLU A 33 15.51 -5.28 -14.34
C GLU A 33 14.85 -3.90 -14.48
N GLY A 34 15.64 -2.84 -14.51
CA GLY A 34 15.18 -1.48 -14.76
C GLY A 34 14.31 -0.87 -13.64
N VAL A 35 14.32 -1.45 -12.44
CA VAL A 35 13.64 -0.85 -11.27
C VAL A 35 14.32 0.47 -10.91
N THR A 36 13.50 1.48 -10.58
CA THR A 36 13.99 2.78 -10.12
C THR A 36 13.46 3.09 -8.73
N VAL A 37 14.34 3.53 -7.82
CA VAL A 37 14.00 3.97 -6.48
C VAL A 37 14.74 5.27 -6.18
N HIS A 38 14.00 6.34 -5.90
CA HIS A 38 14.59 7.63 -5.59
C HIS A 38 14.70 7.85 -4.08
N ARG A 39 15.71 8.62 -3.66
CA ARG A 39 15.85 9.05 -2.27
C ARG A 39 14.83 10.14 -1.91
N GLY A 40 14.75 10.50 -0.63
CA GLY A 40 13.80 11.48 -0.12
C GLY A 40 14.03 12.91 -0.58
N THR A 41 13.19 13.82 -0.10
CA THR A 41 13.30 15.27 -0.28
C THR A 41 13.19 15.99 1.06
N ILE A 42 13.80 17.16 1.20
CA ILE A 42 13.71 17.97 2.42
C ILE A 42 12.32 18.55 2.69
N GLN A 43 11.40 18.44 1.73
CA GLN A 43 10.03 18.91 1.88
C GLN A 43 9.17 18.00 2.78
N ASP A 44 9.63 16.79 3.08
CA ASP A 44 8.93 15.85 3.96
C ASP A 44 9.94 15.14 4.89
N LYS A 45 10.22 13.87 4.65
CA LYS A 45 10.98 13.00 5.56
C LYS A 45 12.48 13.03 5.33
N SER A 46 12.93 13.61 4.26
CA SER A 46 14.31 13.56 3.76
C SER A 46 14.82 12.14 3.49
N THR A 47 13.95 11.15 3.54
CA THR A 47 14.30 9.74 3.29
C THR A 47 13.18 8.98 2.62
N THR A 48 13.55 8.06 1.73
CA THR A 48 12.68 6.98 1.25
C THR A 48 13.06 5.71 2.00
N VAL A 49 12.08 4.96 2.49
CA VAL A 49 12.30 3.75 3.29
C VAL A 49 11.64 2.55 2.61
N ILE A 50 12.42 1.48 2.43
CA ILE A 50 11.95 0.17 1.96
C ILE A 50 12.29 -0.87 3.03
N GLY A 51 11.27 -1.55 3.53
CA GLY A 51 11.40 -2.64 4.49
C GLY A 51 12.10 -3.87 3.92
N LYS A 52 11.66 -5.04 4.31
CA LYS A 52 12.34 -6.33 4.02
C LYS A 52 11.54 -7.20 3.06
N LYS A 53 12.26 -8.10 2.35
CA LYS A 53 11.69 -9.20 1.54
C LYS A 53 10.68 -8.76 0.48
N ASN A 54 10.77 -7.52 -0.01
CA ASN A 54 9.93 -7.05 -1.09
C ASN A 54 10.43 -7.56 -2.45
N LEU A 55 9.50 -7.81 -3.37
CA LEU A 55 9.77 -8.13 -4.76
C LEU A 55 9.32 -6.96 -5.65
N PHE A 56 10.27 -6.27 -6.24
CA PHE A 56 10.03 -5.28 -7.29
C PHE A 56 10.33 -5.93 -8.64
N MET A 57 9.27 -6.21 -9.42
CA MET A 57 9.42 -6.78 -10.75
C MET A 57 9.89 -5.72 -11.75
N ALA A 58 10.19 -6.15 -12.97
CA ALA A 58 10.82 -5.30 -13.97
C ALA A 58 10.09 -3.97 -14.18
N TYR A 59 10.88 -2.89 -14.23
CA TYR A 59 10.46 -1.51 -14.42
C TYR A 59 9.49 -0.97 -13.34
N ALA A 60 9.41 -1.60 -12.16
CA ALA A 60 8.69 -0.99 -11.04
C ALA A 60 9.38 0.30 -10.59
N HIS A 61 8.59 1.25 -10.07
CA HIS A 61 9.08 2.57 -9.66
C HIS A 61 8.62 2.93 -8.25
N VAL A 62 9.57 3.40 -7.43
CA VAL A 62 9.31 4.00 -6.11
C VAL A 62 9.86 5.43 -6.13
N ALA A 63 8.96 6.41 -6.01
CA ALA A 63 9.35 7.80 -5.94
C ALA A 63 9.87 8.19 -4.54
N HIS A 64 10.26 9.45 -4.39
CA HIS A 64 10.82 10.03 -3.17
C HIS A 64 9.86 10.00 -1.97
N ASP A 65 10.41 9.99 -0.76
CA ASP A 65 9.67 10.07 0.51
C ASP A 65 8.61 8.97 0.72
N CYS A 66 8.68 7.90 -0.06
CA CYS A 66 7.81 6.74 0.13
C CYS A 66 8.24 5.92 1.35
N ILE A 67 7.28 5.30 2.01
CA ILE A 67 7.51 4.27 3.04
C ILE A 67 6.89 2.98 2.55
N VAL A 68 7.70 1.95 2.36
CA VAL A 68 7.27 0.61 1.94
C VAL A 68 7.61 -0.38 3.05
N GLY A 69 6.62 -1.10 3.54
CA GLY A 69 6.80 -2.14 4.56
C GLY A 69 7.44 -3.41 4.02
N ASP A 70 7.09 -4.55 4.61
CA ASP A 70 7.70 -5.84 4.36
C ASP A 70 6.82 -6.75 3.47
N ASP A 71 7.46 -7.72 2.81
CA ASP A 71 6.83 -8.82 2.07
C ASP A 71 5.86 -8.35 0.95
N ASN A 72 6.13 -7.21 0.34
CA ASN A 72 5.29 -6.64 -0.72
C ASN A 72 5.72 -7.11 -2.12
N VAL A 73 4.76 -7.12 -3.05
CA VAL A 73 4.99 -7.42 -4.47
C VAL A 73 4.56 -6.24 -5.33
N PHE A 74 5.50 -5.66 -6.05
CA PHE A 74 5.30 -4.67 -7.10
C PHE A 74 5.46 -5.38 -8.45
N ALA A 75 4.36 -5.63 -9.14
CA ALA A 75 4.42 -6.29 -10.44
C ALA A 75 5.02 -5.38 -11.51
N ASN A 76 5.26 -5.91 -12.71
CA ASN A 76 5.90 -5.18 -13.80
C ASN A 76 5.26 -3.81 -14.06
N ASN A 77 6.07 -2.77 -14.15
CA ASN A 77 5.64 -1.38 -14.40
C ASN A 77 4.68 -0.82 -13.34
N ALA A 78 4.58 -1.41 -12.16
CA ALA A 78 3.87 -0.79 -11.05
C ALA A 78 4.65 0.42 -10.55
N GLY A 79 3.97 1.53 -10.30
CA GLY A 79 4.61 2.77 -9.86
C GLY A 79 3.87 3.45 -8.72
N ILE A 80 4.63 3.91 -7.73
CA ILE A 80 4.11 4.75 -6.64
C ILE A 80 4.75 6.13 -6.70
N ALA A 81 3.90 7.15 -6.65
CA ALA A 81 4.34 8.55 -6.62
C ALA A 81 4.89 8.92 -5.24
N GLY A 82 5.44 10.13 -5.11
CA GLY A 82 6.03 10.59 -3.86
C GLY A 82 5.10 10.53 -2.66
N HIS A 83 5.67 10.31 -1.47
CA HIS A 83 4.97 10.31 -0.18
C HIS A 83 3.93 9.18 0.00
N VAL A 84 3.93 8.16 -0.86
CA VAL A 84 3.04 7.00 -0.72
C VAL A 84 3.53 6.12 0.42
N THR A 85 2.59 5.66 1.25
CA THR A 85 2.85 4.66 2.28
C THR A 85 2.24 3.32 1.88
N VAL A 86 3.06 2.27 1.86
CA VAL A 86 2.65 0.89 1.59
C VAL A 86 2.92 0.06 2.83
N GLY A 87 1.89 -0.61 3.34
CA GLY A 87 2.00 -1.50 4.49
C GLY A 87 2.75 -2.80 4.17
N ASN A 88 2.37 -3.87 4.82
CA ASN A 88 3.00 -5.18 4.66
C ASN A 88 2.11 -6.13 3.85
N ASN A 89 2.72 -7.09 3.13
CA ASN A 89 2.01 -8.11 2.34
C ASN A 89 1.07 -7.53 1.28
N VAL A 90 1.40 -6.35 0.75
CA VAL A 90 0.63 -5.68 -0.30
C VAL A 90 1.04 -6.21 -1.67
N THR A 91 0.07 -6.39 -2.55
CA THR A 91 0.34 -6.70 -3.95
C THR A 91 -0.17 -5.58 -4.85
N ILE A 92 0.73 -4.99 -5.62
CA ILE A 92 0.43 -3.95 -6.61
C ILE A 92 0.57 -4.58 -7.99
N GLY A 93 -0.55 -4.74 -8.69
CA GLY A 93 -0.62 -5.36 -10.00
C GLY A 93 0.13 -4.59 -11.09
N ALA A 94 0.44 -5.27 -12.18
CA ALA A 94 1.20 -4.67 -13.28
C ALA A 94 0.51 -3.41 -13.84
N PHE A 95 1.32 -2.41 -14.24
CA PHE A 95 0.86 -1.12 -14.77
C PHE A 95 -0.08 -0.33 -13.84
N THR A 96 -0.10 -0.66 -12.56
CA THR A 96 -0.85 0.10 -11.55
C THR A 96 -0.07 1.32 -11.13
N THR A 97 -0.76 2.46 -11.01
CA THR A 97 -0.19 3.71 -10.52
C THR A 97 -0.90 4.17 -9.26
N ILE A 98 -0.13 4.65 -8.28
CA ILE A 98 -0.65 5.16 -7.01
C ILE A 98 -0.27 6.63 -6.88
N HIS A 99 -1.29 7.48 -6.70
CA HIS A 99 -1.12 8.92 -6.57
C HIS A 99 -0.38 9.28 -5.26
N GLN A 100 0.34 10.40 -5.29
CA GLN A 100 1.08 10.91 -4.13
C GLN A 100 0.20 11.02 -2.87
N PHE A 101 0.80 10.76 -1.71
CA PHE A 101 0.17 10.79 -0.38
C PHE A 101 -0.90 9.73 -0.14
N CYS A 102 -1.12 8.78 -1.04
CA CYS A 102 -2.02 7.65 -0.80
C CYS A 102 -1.40 6.62 0.13
N GLN A 103 -2.26 5.90 0.84
CA GLN A 103 -1.89 4.78 1.69
C GLN A 103 -2.46 3.47 1.13
N MET A 104 -1.62 2.43 1.13
CA MET A 104 -2.01 1.04 0.85
C MET A 104 -1.85 0.25 2.14
N GLY A 105 -2.96 -0.09 2.81
CA GLY A 105 -2.92 -0.82 4.07
C GLY A 105 -2.47 -2.29 3.90
N ASP A 106 -2.08 -2.92 4.99
CA ASP A 106 -1.58 -4.30 5.00
C ASP A 106 -2.52 -5.26 4.27
N TYR A 107 -1.95 -6.23 3.58
CA TYR A 107 -2.70 -7.23 2.80
C TYR A 107 -3.63 -6.65 1.74
N SER A 108 -3.55 -5.35 1.42
CA SER A 108 -4.34 -4.80 0.32
C SER A 108 -3.84 -5.31 -1.03
N PHE A 109 -4.71 -5.29 -2.02
CA PHE A 109 -4.41 -5.77 -3.36
C PHE A 109 -4.93 -4.79 -4.40
N ALA A 110 -4.06 -4.35 -5.28
CA ALA A 110 -4.43 -3.59 -6.48
C ALA A 110 -4.32 -4.49 -7.71
N GLY A 111 -5.43 -4.65 -8.42
CA GLY A 111 -5.45 -5.36 -9.70
C GLY A 111 -4.61 -4.64 -10.76
N MET A 112 -4.21 -5.37 -11.81
CA MET A 112 -3.43 -4.77 -12.92
C MET A 112 -4.16 -3.56 -13.53
N ASN A 113 -3.38 -2.61 -14.04
CA ASN A 113 -3.86 -1.42 -14.75
C ASN A 113 -4.83 -0.57 -13.91
N SER A 114 -4.60 -0.48 -12.60
CA SER A 114 -5.40 0.35 -11.68
C SER A 114 -4.81 1.76 -11.54
N SER A 115 -5.68 2.77 -11.45
CA SER A 115 -5.29 4.13 -11.10
C SER A 115 -5.86 4.49 -9.73
N ILE A 116 -4.99 4.53 -8.71
CA ILE A 116 -5.37 4.71 -7.31
C ILE A 116 -5.10 6.15 -6.91
N THR A 117 -6.16 6.88 -6.54
CA THR A 117 -6.11 8.31 -6.19
C THR A 117 -6.55 8.61 -4.75
N MET A 118 -6.99 7.57 -4.02
CA MET A 118 -7.43 7.62 -2.63
C MET A 118 -6.86 6.42 -1.88
N ASP A 119 -6.94 6.44 -0.55
CA ASP A 119 -6.39 5.38 0.28
C ASP A 119 -7.12 4.05 0.10
N VAL A 120 -6.36 2.97 0.12
CA VAL A 120 -6.85 1.59 0.11
C VAL A 120 -6.65 0.99 1.51
N PRO A 121 -7.70 0.79 2.29
CA PRO A 121 -7.57 0.23 3.63
C PRO A 121 -6.99 -1.20 3.62
N ALA A 122 -6.49 -1.62 4.77
CA ALA A 122 -5.96 -2.97 4.96
C ALA A 122 -6.97 -4.04 4.49
N TYR A 123 -6.47 -5.12 3.90
CA TYR A 123 -7.23 -6.28 3.42
C TYR A 123 -8.17 -6.01 2.23
N ILE A 124 -8.23 -4.80 1.73
CA ILE A 124 -9.15 -4.43 0.64
C ILE A 124 -8.52 -4.71 -0.72
N LYS A 125 -9.35 -5.25 -1.62
CA LYS A 125 -9.02 -5.49 -3.01
C LYS A 125 -9.66 -4.43 -3.89
N VAL A 126 -8.84 -3.79 -4.71
CA VAL A 126 -9.26 -2.77 -5.69
C VAL A 126 -8.83 -3.16 -7.09
N ALA A 127 -9.54 -2.67 -8.10
CA ALA A 127 -9.15 -2.81 -9.51
C ALA A 127 -9.81 -1.72 -10.36
N SER A 128 -9.41 -1.61 -11.60
CA SER A 128 -9.94 -0.71 -12.64
C SER A 128 -9.25 0.67 -12.67
N ASN A 129 -9.52 1.40 -13.73
CA ASN A 129 -9.11 2.78 -13.93
C ASN A 129 -10.35 3.64 -14.25
N PRO A 130 -10.78 4.54 -13.35
CA PRO A 130 -10.26 4.75 -11.99
C PRO A 130 -10.51 3.55 -11.07
N ALA A 131 -9.65 3.38 -10.05
CA ALA A 131 -9.74 2.25 -9.14
C ALA A 131 -11.05 2.25 -8.32
N ARG A 132 -11.61 1.06 -8.13
CA ARG A 132 -12.80 0.82 -7.30
C ARG A 132 -12.61 -0.38 -6.40
N VAL A 133 -13.28 -0.40 -5.27
CA VAL A 133 -13.27 -1.56 -4.37
C VAL A 133 -14.06 -2.71 -5.00
N ILE A 134 -13.39 -3.85 -5.17
CA ILE A 134 -13.99 -5.07 -5.74
C ILE A 134 -14.20 -6.18 -4.70
N GLY A 135 -13.68 -6.01 -3.50
CA GLY A 135 -13.91 -6.96 -2.41
C GLY A 135 -12.83 -6.96 -1.33
N LEU A 136 -12.84 -8.03 -0.55
CA LEU A 136 -11.81 -8.36 0.42
C LEU A 136 -10.75 -9.25 -0.23
N ASN A 137 -9.48 -9.06 0.12
CA ASN A 137 -8.37 -9.86 -0.41
C ASN A 137 -8.23 -11.20 0.35
N SER A 138 -9.29 -12.02 0.33
CA SER A 138 -9.30 -13.31 1.04
C SER A 138 -8.14 -14.22 0.62
N VAL A 139 -7.86 -14.29 -0.70
CA VAL A 139 -6.78 -15.13 -1.23
C VAL A 139 -5.40 -14.69 -0.71
N GLY A 140 -5.14 -13.38 -0.68
CA GLY A 140 -3.87 -12.86 -0.14
C GLY A 140 -3.71 -13.15 1.35
N MET A 141 -4.80 -13.03 2.11
CA MET A 141 -4.82 -13.35 3.54
C MET A 141 -4.57 -14.84 3.80
N GLU A 142 -5.24 -15.73 3.07
CA GLU A 142 -5.03 -17.19 3.16
C GLU A 142 -3.58 -17.58 2.86
N ARG A 143 -3.01 -17.04 1.79
CA ARG A 143 -1.60 -17.26 1.42
C ARG A 143 -0.62 -16.70 2.45
N GLY A 144 -0.98 -15.63 3.13
CA GLY A 144 -0.21 -15.04 4.24
C GLY A 144 -0.41 -15.74 5.58
N GLY A 145 -1.18 -16.83 5.62
CA GLY A 145 -1.37 -17.64 6.83
C GLY A 145 -2.40 -17.08 7.83
N ILE A 146 -3.27 -16.16 7.40
CA ILE A 146 -4.36 -15.68 8.27
C ILE A 146 -5.46 -16.74 8.36
N ASP A 147 -5.85 -17.09 9.57
CA ASP A 147 -6.85 -18.11 9.85
C ASP A 147 -8.22 -17.79 9.24
N GLN A 148 -8.93 -18.83 8.80
CA GLN A 148 -10.24 -18.70 8.15
C GLN A 148 -11.31 -18.06 9.05
N GLU A 149 -11.20 -18.24 10.36
CA GLU A 149 -12.08 -17.57 11.33
C GLU A 149 -11.87 -16.05 11.31
N ILE A 150 -10.62 -15.60 11.31
CA ILE A 150 -10.24 -14.18 11.22
C ILE A 150 -10.71 -13.60 9.89
N ILE A 151 -10.50 -14.31 8.78
CA ILE A 151 -11.00 -13.89 7.46
C ILE A 151 -12.53 -13.73 7.48
N THR A 152 -13.24 -14.60 8.18
CA THR A 152 -14.70 -14.50 8.34
C THR A 152 -15.10 -13.25 9.15
N ILE A 153 -14.35 -12.90 10.18
CA ILE A 153 -14.55 -11.68 10.95
C ILE A 153 -14.28 -10.44 10.07
N LEU A 154 -13.18 -10.43 9.33
CA LEU A 154 -12.85 -9.36 8.39
C LEU A 154 -13.92 -9.20 7.29
N LYS A 155 -14.53 -10.28 6.80
CA LYS A 155 -15.68 -10.23 5.88
C LYS A 155 -16.88 -9.49 6.48
N LYS A 156 -17.15 -9.66 7.77
CA LYS A 156 -18.21 -8.90 8.48
C LYS A 156 -17.82 -7.42 8.56
N GLY A 157 -16.56 -7.12 8.86
CA GLY A 157 -16.01 -5.76 8.86
C GLY A 157 -16.14 -5.10 7.50
N TYR A 158 -15.69 -5.75 6.43
CA TYR A 158 -15.83 -5.29 5.05
C TYR A 158 -17.31 -4.94 4.71
N LYS A 159 -18.23 -5.85 5.01
CA LYS A 159 -19.67 -5.59 4.78
C LYS A 159 -20.16 -4.36 5.55
N THR A 160 -19.65 -4.12 6.74
CA THR A 160 -20.03 -2.96 7.56
C THR A 160 -19.59 -1.65 6.90
N VAL A 161 -18.38 -1.59 6.36
CA VAL A 161 -17.84 -0.39 5.70
C VAL A 161 -18.44 -0.16 4.31
N TYR A 162 -18.58 -1.22 3.50
CA TYR A 162 -18.83 -1.08 2.06
C TYR A 162 -20.24 -1.47 1.60
N ARG A 163 -21.04 -2.15 2.45
CA ARG A 163 -22.33 -2.73 2.01
C ARG A 163 -23.54 -2.30 2.85
N LYS A 164 -23.33 -1.59 3.96
CA LYS A 164 -24.43 -1.17 4.83
C LYS A 164 -24.89 0.28 4.65
N GLY A 165 -24.32 1.00 3.67
CA GLY A 165 -24.68 2.40 3.41
C GLY A 165 -24.27 3.39 4.53
N LEU A 166 -23.47 2.97 5.49
CA LEU A 166 -22.98 3.83 6.57
C LEU A 166 -21.94 4.84 6.04
N ASN A 167 -21.91 6.05 6.57
CA ASN A 167 -20.75 6.91 6.38
C ASN A 167 -19.52 6.31 7.10
N LEU A 168 -18.31 6.78 6.79
CA LEU A 168 -17.07 6.19 7.30
C LEU A 168 -17.00 6.23 8.83
N ARG A 169 -17.38 7.36 9.43
CA ARG A 169 -17.36 7.55 10.90
C ARG A 169 -18.26 6.54 11.62
N ASP A 170 -19.47 6.35 11.12
CA ASP A 170 -20.43 5.42 11.74
C ASP A 170 -20.03 3.96 11.48
N ALA A 171 -19.43 3.66 10.31
CA ALA A 171 -18.87 2.35 10.04
C ALA A 171 -17.73 2.01 11.00
N ILE A 172 -16.81 2.94 11.27
CA ILE A 172 -15.72 2.76 12.25
C ILE A 172 -16.30 2.51 13.65
N LYS A 173 -17.21 3.34 14.12
CA LYS A 173 -17.86 3.13 15.43
C LYS A 173 -18.52 1.75 15.53
N LYS A 174 -19.16 1.31 14.45
CA LYS A 174 -19.79 0.00 14.41
C LYS A 174 -18.77 -1.14 14.47
N LEU A 175 -17.61 -1.00 13.82
CA LEU A 175 -16.51 -1.97 13.91
C LEU A 175 -15.97 -2.05 15.34
N GLU A 176 -15.74 -0.91 15.98
CA GLU A 176 -15.26 -0.80 17.36
C GLU A 176 -16.22 -1.44 18.38
N SER A 177 -17.53 -1.42 18.10
CA SER A 177 -18.56 -2.03 18.94
C SER A 177 -18.76 -3.52 18.70
N MET A 178 -18.06 -4.14 17.76
CA MET A 178 -18.15 -5.59 17.53
C MET A 178 -17.46 -6.37 18.64
N SER A 179 -18.01 -7.54 19.00
CA SER A 179 -17.40 -8.45 19.99
C SER A 179 -15.99 -8.95 19.60
N SER A 180 -15.62 -8.81 18.33
CA SER A 180 -14.33 -9.17 17.77
C SER A 180 -13.39 -7.97 17.56
N SER A 181 -13.71 -6.81 18.14
CA SER A 181 -12.91 -5.58 17.97
C SER A 181 -11.47 -5.73 18.48
N ASP A 182 -11.21 -6.60 19.46
CA ASP A 182 -9.89 -6.83 20.03
C ASP A 182 -8.99 -7.76 19.19
N VAL A 183 -9.53 -8.37 18.12
CA VAL A 183 -8.73 -9.16 17.18
C VAL A 183 -7.77 -8.24 16.44
N LYS A 184 -6.47 -8.58 16.45
CA LYS A 184 -5.38 -7.76 15.89
C LYS A 184 -5.66 -7.30 14.46
N GLU A 185 -6.17 -8.18 13.62
CA GLU A 185 -6.46 -7.89 12.22
C GLU A 185 -7.64 -6.93 12.06
N ILE A 186 -8.64 -7.00 12.94
CA ILE A 186 -9.73 -6.03 12.98
C ILE A 186 -9.22 -4.67 13.46
N GLN A 187 -8.36 -4.64 14.46
CA GLN A 187 -7.72 -3.40 14.90
C GLN A 187 -6.90 -2.76 13.77
N ASN A 188 -6.13 -3.57 13.03
CA ASN A 188 -5.39 -3.10 11.87
C ASN A 188 -6.31 -2.52 10.79
N PHE A 189 -7.42 -3.21 10.50
CA PHE A 189 -8.43 -2.68 9.58
C PHE A 189 -9.01 -1.34 10.06
N ILE A 190 -9.43 -1.25 11.33
CA ILE A 190 -9.94 -0.02 11.93
C ILE A 190 -8.90 1.10 11.86
N ASN A 191 -7.65 0.81 12.20
CA ASN A 191 -6.58 1.80 12.17
C ASN A 191 -6.31 2.31 10.76
N SER A 192 -6.31 1.45 9.74
CA SER A 192 -6.16 1.85 8.34
C SER A 192 -7.31 2.73 7.82
N LEU A 193 -8.52 2.58 8.39
CA LEU A 193 -9.65 3.46 8.09
C LEU A 193 -9.52 4.84 8.78
N LYS A 194 -8.99 4.86 10.01
CA LYS A 194 -8.82 6.08 10.80
C LYS A 194 -7.65 6.93 10.33
N SER A 195 -6.55 6.31 9.89
CA SER A 195 -5.35 7.01 9.41
C SER A 195 -5.51 7.62 8.03
N SER A 196 -6.63 7.36 7.36
CA SER A 196 -6.85 7.87 6.00
C SER A 196 -6.99 9.39 5.99
N GLU A 197 -6.07 10.07 5.31
CA GLU A 197 -6.06 11.52 5.12
C GLU A 197 -6.68 11.95 3.79
N ARG A 198 -6.51 11.14 2.75
CA ARG A 198 -7.06 11.40 1.41
C ARG A 198 -8.48 10.88 1.22
N GLY A 199 -9.07 10.25 2.25
CA GLY A 199 -10.30 9.48 2.12
C GLY A 199 -10.05 8.11 1.51
N ILE A 200 -10.92 7.16 1.80
CA ILE A 200 -10.82 5.78 1.30
C ILE A 200 -11.55 5.60 -0.03
N LEU A 201 -11.04 4.71 -0.89
CA LEU A 201 -11.80 4.19 -2.03
C LEU A 201 -13.08 3.49 -1.53
N ARG A 202 -14.20 3.76 -2.19
CA ARG A 202 -15.51 3.16 -1.92
C ARG A 202 -16.24 2.72 -3.19
#